data_a34d4b15e0d388a757ebdc7b1a714e0d
#
_entry.id   a34d4b15e0d388a757ebdc7b1a714e0d
#
_cell.length_a   1.000
_cell.length_b   1.000
_cell.length_c   1.000
_cell.angle_alpha   90.00
_cell.angle_beta   90.00
_cell.angle_gamma   90.00
#
_symmetry.space_group_name_H-M   'P 1'
#
loop_
_entity.id
_entity.type
_entity.pdbx_description
1 polymer ?
#
loop_
_entity_poly.entity_id
_entity_poly.type
_entity_poly.pdbx_seq_one_letter_code
_entity_poly.pdbx_strand_id
1 'polypeptide(L)'
;MRGYHVGGRSLTWGRQSYRLTDFDFEANWKDGIAVDWPIRYKDLAPWYDYVEGYIGVSGQNVGLPQFPDGNYLKPMELNCVEDHLQGSISEKYNDRLLTIGRTAIITEGTKPGLGRSTCQYRSRCMRGCPFGAYFSSNSSTLPAAEKTGNMTLRPNSIVNEVIYDADQKRATGVRVIDTETKEVYEFKNPGVALSMFNLDNS
;
A
#
# COMPACT_ATOMS: atom_id res chain seq x y z
N MET A 1 13.69 -10.67 -5.27
CA MET A 1 14.23 -10.74 -3.90
C MET A 1 13.08 -10.75 -2.92
N ARG A 2 12.98 -11.72 -2.05
CA ARG A 2 11.96 -11.80 -0.98
C ARG A 2 12.54 -11.19 0.30
N GLY A 3 11.76 -10.34 0.98
CA GLY A 3 12.15 -9.80 2.28
C GLY A 3 11.43 -10.55 3.40
N TYR A 4 12.17 -11.22 4.26
CA TYR A 4 11.63 -12.00 5.39
C TYR A 4 11.58 -11.22 6.70
N HIS A 5 11.97 -9.95 6.68
CA HIS A 5 11.97 -9.10 7.87
C HIS A 5 10.58 -8.53 8.14
N VAL A 6 10.33 -8.15 9.40
CA VAL A 6 9.10 -7.47 9.80
C VAL A 6 8.90 -6.22 8.95
N GLY A 7 7.69 -6.04 8.42
CA GLY A 7 7.38 -4.98 7.47
C GLY A 7 7.36 -5.42 6.01
N GLY A 8 8.06 -6.51 5.69
CA GLY A 8 8.03 -7.14 4.36
C GLY A 8 8.22 -6.13 3.22
N ARG A 9 7.39 -6.25 2.21
CA ARG A 9 7.46 -5.38 1.01
C ARG A 9 7.07 -3.92 1.26
N SER A 10 6.43 -3.61 2.40
CA SER A 10 6.17 -2.21 2.76
C SER A 10 7.44 -1.38 2.95
N LEU A 11 8.59 -2.04 3.13
CA LEU A 11 9.90 -1.39 3.23
C LEU A 11 10.56 -1.12 1.88
N THR A 12 10.15 -1.83 0.82
CA THR A 12 10.86 -1.83 -0.48
C THR A 12 10.03 -1.28 -1.65
N TRP A 13 8.73 -1.02 -1.48
CA TRP A 13 7.90 -0.44 -2.55
C TRP A 13 8.20 1.05 -2.76
N GLY A 14 7.86 1.57 -3.94
CA GLY A 14 8.14 2.97 -4.31
C GLY A 14 7.18 4.00 -3.70
N ARG A 15 6.20 3.60 -2.88
CA ARG A 15 5.14 4.44 -2.28
C ARG A 15 4.23 5.12 -3.31
N GLN A 16 4.34 4.77 -4.56
CA GLN A 16 3.38 5.22 -5.56
C GLN A 16 2.00 4.67 -5.21
N SER A 17 1.03 5.58 -5.11
CA SER A 17 -0.30 5.26 -4.58
C SER A 17 -1.36 5.74 -5.57
N TYR A 18 -1.74 4.85 -6.47
CA TYR A 18 -2.76 5.11 -7.48
C TYR A 18 -4.00 4.27 -7.22
N ARG A 19 -5.16 4.82 -7.55
CA ARG A 19 -6.45 4.14 -7.44
C ARG A 19 -6.71 3.35 -8.70
N LEU A 20 -7.16 2.12 -8.56
CA LEU A 20 -7.79 1.39 -9.67
C LEU A 20 -9.10 2.08 -10.03
N THR A 21 -9.46 2.04 -11.30
CA THR A 21 -10.66 2.68 -11.86
C THR A 21 -11.59 1.65 -12.46
N ASP A 22 -12.75 2.08 -12.94
CA ASP A 22 -13.64 1.19 -13.68
C ASP A 22 -13.02 0.72 -15.02
N PHE A 23 -12.02 1.44 -15.56
CA PHE A 23 -11.21 0.94 -16.69
C PHE A 23 -10.49 -0.36 -16.32
N ASP A 24 -9.99 -0.47 -15.09
CA ASP A 24 -9.29 -1.65 -14.59
C ASP A 24 -10.28 -2.76 -14.23
N PHE A 25 -11.37 -2.43 -13.52
CA PHE A 25 -12.36 -3.41 -13.05
C PHE A 25 -13.17 -4.03 -14.19
N GLU A 26 -13.47 -3.26 -15.23
CA GLU A 26 -14.25 -3.70 -16.38
C GLU A 26 -13.42 -4.25 -17.53
N ALA A 27 -12.09 -4.21 -17.44
CA ALA A 27 -11.20 -4.60 -18.54
C ALA A 27 -11.51 -6.02 -19.06
N ASN A 28 -11.61 -7.00 -18.17
CA ASN A 28 -11.90 -8.38 -18.54
C ASN A 28 -13.26 -8.52 -19.25
N TRP A 29 -14.27 -7.84 -18.75
CA TRP A 29 -15.60 -7.85 -19.36
C TRP A 29 -15.60 -7.19 -20.74
N LYS A 30 -14.95 -6.04 -20.87
CA LYS A 30 -14.87 -5.28 -22.14
C LYS A 30 -14.07 -6.01 -23.20
N ASP A 31 -12.99 -6.67 -22.80
CA ASP A 31 -12.12 -7.43 -23.70
C ASP A 31 -12.68 -8.84 -24.01
N GLY A 32 -13.72 -9.28 -23.31
CA GLY A 32 -14.32 -10.60 -23.48
C GLY A 32 -13.41 -11.76 -23.04
N ILE A 33 -12.45 -11.48 -22.15
CA ILE A 33 -11.52 -12.46 -21.59
C ILE A 33 -11.69 -12.55 -20.06
N ALA A 34 -11.52 -13.74 -19.51
CA ALA A 34 -11.61 -13.99 -18.08
C ALA A 34 -12.92 -13.55 -17.41
N VAL A 35 -12.96 -13.47 -16.09
CA VAL A 35 -14.14 -13.18 -15.29
C VAL A 35 -14.18 -11.69 -14.95
N ASP A 36 -15.38 -11.09 -15.03
CA ASP A 36 -15.59 -9.72 -14.57
C ASP A 36 -15.38 -9.59 -13.06
N TRP A 37 -14.87 -8.44 -12.62
CA TRP A 37 -14.72 -8.17 -11.20
C TRP A 37 -16.09 -7.92 -10.55
N PRO A 38 -16.36 -8.50 -9.36
CA PRO A 38 -17.64 -8.31 -8.68
C PRO A 38 -17.79 -6.93 -8.00
N ILE A 39 -16.81 -6.05 -8.19
CA ILE A 39 -16.71 -4.71 -7.58
C ILE A 39 -16.41 -3.66 -8.64
N ARG A 40 -16.71 -2.40 -8.30
CA ARG A 40 -16.43 -1.21 -9.12
C ARG A 40 -15.73 -0.14 -8.29
N TYR A 41 -15.22 0.89 -8.95
CA TYR A 41 -14.52 2.00 -8.29
C TYR A 41 -15.33 2.59 -7.12
N LYS A 42 -16.63 2.81 -7.31
CA LYS A 42 -17.54 3.36 -6.29
C LYS A 42 -17.54 2.56 -4.98
N ASP A 43 -17.30 1.25 -5.06
CA ASP A 43 -17.32 0.36 -3.89
C ASP A 43 -16.03 0.52 -3.07
N LEU A 44 -14.93 0.94 -3.72
CA LEU A 44 -13.61 1.13 -3.12
C LEU A 44 -13.28 2.59 -2.81
N ALA A 45 -13.91 3.56 -3.46
CA ALA A 45 -13.59 4.97 -3.30
C ALA A 45 -13.51 5.45 -1.84
N PRO A 46 -14.48 5.11 -0.94
CA PRO A 46 -14.42 5.50 0.46
C PRO A 46 -13.21 4.87 1.20
N TRP A 47 -12.83 3.67 0.82
CA TRP A 47 -11.70 2.97 1.41
C TRP A 47 -10.36 3.54 0.95
N TYR A 48 -10.28 3.96 -0.32
CA TYR A 48 -9.13 4.72 -0.80
C TYR A 48 -8.95 6.01 -0.01
N ASP A 49 -10.02 6.80 0.16
CA ASP A 49 -9.97 8.03 0.94
C ASP A 49 -9.51 7.78 2.38
N TYR A 50 -10.03 6.74 3.02
CA TYR A 50 -9.64 6.36 4.36
C TYR A 50 -8.17 5.97 4.47
N VAL A 51 -7.71 5.06 3.60
CA VAL A 51 -6.33 4.54 3.64
C VAL A 51 -5.33 5.63 3.25
N GLU A 52 -5.59 6.40 2.19
CA GLU A 52 -4.73 7.50 1.76
C GLU A 52 -4.59 8.57 2.86
N GLY A 53 -5.69 8.91 3.50
CA GLY A 53 -5.69 9.82 4.65
C GLY A 53 -4.89 9.28 5.83
N TYR A 54 -5.03 7.97 6.12
CA TYR A 54 -4.33 7.32 7.23
C TYR A 54 -2.82 7.22 7.01
N ILE A 55 -2.40 6.73 5.85
CA ILE A 55 -0.97 6.54 5.55
C ILE A 55 -0.26 7.85 5.18
N GLY A 56 -1.01 8.87 4.80
CA GLY A 56 -0.49 10.16 4.39
C GLY A 56 0.00 10.15 2.94
N VAL A 57 -0.93 10.07 1.99
CA VAL A 57 -0.62 10.22 0.57
C VAL A 57 -0.62 11.69 0.20
N SER A 58 0.47 12.17 -0.37
CA SER A 58 0.56 13.48 -1.01
C SER A 58 0.31 13.37 -2.51
N GLY A 59 -0.34 14.37 -3.10
CA GLY A 59 -0.64 14.33 -4.52
C GLY A 59 -1.49 15.50 -4.97
N GLN A 60 -1.75 15.55 -6.28
CA GLN A 60 -2.55 16.57 -6.91
C GLN A 60 -3.83 15.96 -7.50
N ASN A 61 -4.96 16.65 -7.32
CA ASN A 61 -6.20 16.37 -8.02
C ASN A 61 -6.14 16.97 -9.41
N VAL A 62 -6.48 16.17 -10.42
CA VAL A 62 -6.30 16.52 -11.82
C VAL A 62 -7.57 16.36 -12.66
N GLY A 63 -8.65 15.82 -12.09
CA GLY A 63 -9.97 15.69 -12.71
C GLY A 63 -10.04 14.69 -13.87
N LEU A 64 -9.14 13.71 -13.93
CA LEU A 64 -9.12 12.72 -15.01
C LEU A 64 -9.83 11.42 -14.61
N PRO A 65 -10.71 10.86 -15.45
CA PRO A 65 -11.41 9.62 -15.14
C PRO A 65 -10.48 8.42 -14.88
N GLN A 66 -9.38 8.33 -15.61
CA GLN A 66 -8.37 7.29 -15.45
C GLN A 66 -7.44 7.54 -14.26
N PHE A 67 -7.57 8.68 -13.59
CA PHE A 67 -6.74 9.08 -12.48
C PHE A 67 -7.59 9.74 -11.40
N PRO A 68 -8.53 9.01 -10.77
CA PRO A 68 -9.53 9.56 -9.88
C PRO A 68 -8.93 10.39 -8.75
N ASP A 69 -9.57 11.49 -8.44
CA ASP A 69 -9.15 12.40 -7.38
C ASP A 69 -9.43 11.83 -5.99
N GLY A 70 -8.73 12.33 -4.99
CA GLY A 70 -8.83 11.90 -3.60
C GLY A 70 -8.49 13.00 -2.60
N ASN A 71 -8.47 12.63 -1.32
CA ASN A 71 -8.14 13.53 -0.21
C ASN A 71 -6.64 13.47 0.10
N TYR A 72 -5.84 14.16 -0.71
CA TYR A 72 -4.38 14.13 -0.59
C TYR A 72 -3.84 15.24 0.30
N LEU A 73 -2.67 15.00 0.89
CA LEU A 73 -1.83 16.04 1.45
C LEU A 73 -1.27 16.92 0.32
N LYS A 74 -0.77 18.11 0.67
CA LYS A 74 -0.13 19.01 -0.28
C LYS A 74 0.83 18.25 -1.20
N PRO A 75 0.73 18.41 -2.53
CA PRO A 75 1.65 17.76 -3.46
C PRO A 75 3.09 18.24 -3.25
N MET A 76 4.05 17.42 -3.61
CA MET A 76 5.43 17.87 -3.78
C MET A 76 5.52 18.80 -4.98
N GLU A 77 6.49 19.69 -4.98
CA GLU A 77 6.73 20.60 -6.10
C GLU A 77 7.52 19.88 -7.20
N LEU A 78 7.25 20.24 -8.44
CA LEU A 78 8.08 19.86 -9.58
C LEU A 78 9.44 20.55 -9.46
N ASN A 79 10.48 19.91 -9.96
CA ASN A 79 11.75 20.61 -10.12
C ASN A 79 11.74 21.50 -11.37
N CYS A 80 12.76 22.36 -11.53
CA CYS A 80 12.77 23.34 -12.61
C CYS A 80 12.72 22.73 -14.03
N VAL A 81 13.22 21.52 -14.20
CA VAL A 81 13.17 20.80 -15.49
C VAL A 81 11.78 20.24 -15.74
N GLU A 82 11.17 19.65 -14.72
CA GLU A 82 9.82 19.11 -14.78
C GLU A 82 8.77 20.22 -14.99
N ASP A 83 8.95 21.36 -14.34
CA ASP A 83 8.09 22.54 -14.50
C ASP A 83 8.17 23.11 -15.91
N HIS A 84 9.38 23.26 -16.47
CA HIS A 84 9.58 23.65 -17.86
C HIS A 84 8.95 22.67 -18.85
N LEU A 85 9.10 21.36 -18.59
CA LEU A 85 8.52 20.32 -19.43
C LEU A 85 6.98 20.33 -19.35
N GLN A 86 6.41 20.54 -18.16
CA GLN A 86 4.96 20.68 -17.96
C GLN A 86 4.41 21.81 -18.80
N GLY A 87 5.04 23.00 -18.76
CA GLY A 87 4.68 24.14 -19.58
C GLY A 87 4.72 23.82 -21.08
N SER A 88 5.80 23.21 -21.54
CA SER A 88 5.97 22.82 -22.95
C SER A 88 4.94 21.80 -23.43
N ILE A 89 4.56 20.86 -22.58
CA ILE A 89 3.51 19.88 -22.89
C ILE A 89 2.14 20.57 -22.98
N SER A 90 1.82 21.43 -22.01
CA SER A 90 0.55 22.15 -21.98
C SER A 90 0.36 23.08 -23.18
N GLU A 91 1.44 23.64 -23.70
CA GLU A 91 1.40 24.50 -24.91
C GLU A 91 1.20 23.72 -26.21
N LYS A 92 1.75 22.50 -26.29
CA LYS A 92 1.79 21.72 -27.54
C LYS A 92 0.71 20.66 -27.66
N TYR A 93 0.14 20.20 -26.55
CA TYR A 93 -0.78 19.07 -26.51
C TYR A 93 -2.00 19.40 -25.64
N ASN A 94 -3.18 19.23 -26.20
CA ASN A 94 -4.44 19.48 -25.50
C ASN A 94 -4.94 18.26 -24.68
N ASP A 95 -4.38 17.09 -24.94
CA ASP A 95 -4.82 15.79 -24.41
C ASP A 95 -3.78 15.14 -23.51
N ARG A 96 -2.71 15.85 -23.14
CA ARG A 96 -1.62 15.34 -22.31
C ARG A 96 -1.40 16.23 -21.10
N LEU A 97 -1.19 15.57 -19.97
CA LEU A 97 -0.91 16.23 -18.70
C LEU A 97 0.33 15.61 -18.07
N LEU A 98 1.30 16.44 -17.72
CA LEU A 98 2.37 16.08 -16.81
C LEU A 98 1.97 16.55 -15.40
N THR A 99 1.90 15.65 -14.46
CA THR A 99 1.54 15.94 -13.06
C THR A 99 2.50 15.28 -12.10
N ILE A 100 2.56 15.83 -10.89
CA ILE A 100 3.35 15.21 -9.81
C ILE A 100 2.71 13.85 -9.42
N GLY A 101 3.55 12.85 -9.11
CA GLY A 101 3.09 11.54 -8.67
C GLY A 101 2.41 11.56 -7.31
N ARG A 102 1.44 10.69 -7.12
CA ARG A 102 0.79 10.45 -5.82
C ARG A 102 1.62 9.48 -5.02
N THR A 103 2.08 9.89 -3.85
CA THR A 103 3.03 9.11 -3.04
C THR A 103 2.68 9.09 -1.57
N ALA A 104 2.83 7.95 -0.93
CA ALA A 104 2.62 7.80 0.51
C ALA A 104 3.79 8.42 1.30
N ILE A 105 3.88 9.75 1.22
CA ILE A 105 4.89 10.57 1.90
C ILE A 105 4.18 11.77 2.56
N ILE A 106 4.41 11.96 3.85
CA ILE A 106 3.84 13.09 4.59
C ILE A 106 4.54 14.36 4.16
N THR A 107 3.80 15.28 3.56
CA THR A 107 4.28 16.60 3.14
C THR A 107 3.89 17.71 4.10
N GLU A 108 2.90 17.44 4.96
CA GLU A 108 2.42 18.37 5.97
C GLU A 108 1.82 17.64 7.17
N GLY A 109 1.92 18.23 8.36
CA GLY A 109 1.36 17.66 9.58
C GLY A 109 2.01 16.36 10.03
N THR A 110 1.23 15.52 10.74
CA THR A 110 1.64 14.24 11.28
C THR A 110 0.59 13.18 10.95
N LYS A 111 1.00 11.90 10.97
CA LYS A 111 0.11 10.76 10.73
C LYS A 111 0.31 9.69 11.80
N PRO A 112 -0.66 8.76 11.99
CA PRO A 112 -0.54 7.67 12.95
C PRO A 112 0.73 6.83 12.74
N GLY A 113 1.38 6.46 13.84
CA GLY A 113 2.58 5.63 13.85
C GLY A 113 3.59 6.05 14.89
N LEU A 114 4.84 5.65 14.70
CA LEU A 114 5.95 5.96 15.60
C LEU A 114 6.61 7.29 15.20
N GLY A 115 6.14 8.40 15.79
CA GLY A 115 6.75 9.73 15.59
C GLY A 115 6.82 10.19 14.14
N ARG A 116 5.86 9.79 13.30
CA ARG A 116 5.82 10.18 11.89
C ARG A 116 5.62 11.68 11.75
N SER A 117 6.49 12.30 10.97
CA SER A 117 6.47 13.74 10.72
C SER A 117 6.72 14.07 9.25
N THR A 118 6.63 15.35 8.91
CA THR A 118 6.79 15.87 7.56
C THR A 118 8.14 15.53 6.93
N CYS A 119 8.15 15.25 5.64
CA CYS A 119 9.33 14.99 4.83
C CYS A 119 10.32 16.17 4.91
N GLN A 120 11.60 15.85 5.10
CA GLN A 120 12.68 16.83 5.18
C GLN A 120 13.48 16.92 3.86
N TYR A 121 12.97 16.36 2.76
CA TYR A 121 13.56 16.42 1.41
C TYR A 121 15.03 16.02 1.32
N ARG A 122 15.45 15.03 2.13
CA ARG A 122 16.87 14.64 2.26
C ARG A 122 17.33 13.60 1.22
N SER A 123 16.47 13.22 0.29
CA SER A 123 16.72 12.22 -0.77
C SER A 123 17.28 10.86 -0.27
N ARG A 124 16.85 10.43 0.93
CA ARG A 124 17.30 9.17 1.57
C ARG A 124 16.20 8.13 1.74
N CYS A 125 15.11 8.27 1.01
CA CYS A 125 13.91 7.42 1.16
C CYS A 125 14.23 5.93 1.01
N MET A 126 15.07 5.55 0.05
CA MET A 126 15.45 4.15 -0.21
C MET A 126 16.39 3.55 0.83
N ARG A 127 16.98 4.37 1.69
CA ARG A 127 17.91 3.95 2.74
C ARG A 127 17.30 3.94 4.15
N GLY A 128 16.01 4.20 4.23
CA GLY A 128 15.25 4.38 5.47
C GLY A 128 15.04 5.86 5.80
N CYS A 129 13.79 6.19 6.11
CA CYS A 129 13.36 7.53 6.46
C CYS A 129 13.34 7.68 7.99
N PRO A 130 14.27 8.46 8.61
CA PRO A 130 14.29 8.59 10.06
C PRO A 130 13.11 9.38 10.62
N PHE A 131 12.38 10.11 9.77
CA PHE A 131 11.20 10.90 10.15
C PHE A 131 9.88 10.13 9.99
N GLY A 132 9.92 8.90 9.46
CA GLY A 132 8.72 8.14 9.18
C GLY A 132 7.76 8.78 8.16
N ALA A 133 8.20 9.85 7.47
CA ALA A 133 7.40 10.50 6.41
C ALA A 133 7.11 9.54 5.26
N TYR A 134 8.11 8.79 4.84
CA TYR A 134 8.04 7.75 3.83
C TYR A 134 7.41 6.50 4.42
N PHE A 135 6.19 6.18 4.02
CA PHE A 135 5.38 5.13 4.63
C PHE A 135 6.07 3.76 4.62
N SER A 136 5.98 3.08 5.76
CA SER A 136 6.18 1.63 5.90
C SER A 136 5.30 1.12 7.04
N SER A 137 5.01 -0.17 7.07
CA SER A 137 4.27 -0.74 8.20
C SER A 137 5.03 -0.57 9.52
N ASN A 138 6.35 -0.63 9.51
CA ASN A 138 7.18 -0.44 10.71
C ASN A 138 7.12 1.00 11.27
N SER A 139 6.93 2.00 10.43
CA SER A 139 6.81 3.38 10.89
C SER A 139 5.37 3.81 11.17
N SER A 140 4.38 3.08 10.67
CA SER A 140 2.97 3.50 10.69
C SER A 140 2.05 2.47 11.36
N THR A 141 1.63 1.46 10.62
CA THR A 141 0.52 0.57 11.02
C THR A 141 0.88 -0.34 12.20
N LEU A 142 2.10 -0.89 12.26
CA LEU A 142 2.50 -1.77 13.36
C LEU A 142 2.55 -1.01 14.70
N PRO A 143 3.25 0.13 14.82
CA PRO A 143 3.23 0.91 16.06
C PRO A 143 1.84 1.43 16.45
N ALA A 144 1.00 1.73 15.47
CA ALA A 144 -0.37 2.15 15.73
C ALA A 144 -1.22 0.98 16.27
N ALA A 145 -1.06 -0.21 15.72
CA ALA A 145 -1.75 -1.41 16.18
C ALA A 145 -1.25 -1.82 17.57
N GLU A 146 0.05 -1.76 17.84
CA GLU A 146 0.65 -2.04 19.15
C GLU A 146 0.05 -1.16 20.27
N LYS A 147 -0.14 0.14 19.98
CA LYS A 147 -0.74 1.08 20.92
C LYS A 147 -2.18 0.75 21.32
N THR A 148 -2.88 -0.08 20.55
CA THR A 148 -4.24 -0.54 20.90
C THR A 148 -4.24 -1.61 22.00
N GLY A 149 -3.11 -2.25 22.25
CA GLY A 149 -3.01 -3.42 23.13
C GLY A 149 -3.63 -4.70 22.57
N ASN A 150 -4.16 -4.66 21.35
CA ASN A 150 -4.87 -5.79 20.73
C ASN A 150 -4.04 -6.52 19.66
N MET A 151 -2.76 -6.19 19.52
CA MET A 151 -1.87 -6.81 18.56
C MET A 151 -0.79 -7.65 19.24
N THR A 152 -0.57 -8.86 18.75
CA THR A 152 0.62 -9.65 19.04
C THR A 152 1.45 -9.81 17.78
N LEU A 153 2.63 -9.25 17.75
CA LEU A 153 3.61 -9.43 16.67
C LEU A 153 4.55 -10.58 17.04
N ARG A 154 4.59 -11.61 16.21
CA ARG A 154 5.52 -12.72 16.37
C ARG A 154 6.52 -12.74 15.21
N PRO A 155 7.71 -12.21 15.38
CA PRO A 155 8.79 -12.33 14.39
C PRO A 155 9.33 -13.78 14.36
N ASN A 156 10.31 -14.04 13.50
CA ASN A 156 10.96 -15.35 13.36
C ASN A 156 9.98 -16.52 13.09
N SER A 157 8.88 -16.23 12.42
CA SER A 157 7.77 -17.16 12.22
C SER A 157 7.45 -17.29 10.73
N ILE A 158 7.70 -18.46 10.16
CA ILE A 158 7.37 -18.76 8.76
C ILE A 158 6.04 -19.50 8.74
N VAL A 159 5.02 -18.89 8.14
CA VAL A 159 3.78 -19.58 7.84
C VAL A 159 4.05 -20.59 6.73
N ASN A 160 4.03 -21.88 7.10
CA ASN A 160 4.33 -22.98 6.20
C ASN A 160 3.07 -23.51 5.51
N GLU A 161 1.94 -23.47 6.22
CA GLU A 161 0.68 -24.05 5.73
C GLU A 161 -0.52 -23.30 6.30
N VAL A 162 -1.59 -23.20 5.49
CA VAL A 162 -2.93 -22.81 5.97
C VAL A 162 -3.69 -24.06 6.31
N ILE A 163 -4.16 -24.16 7.55
CA ILE A 163 -4.97 -25.28 8.01
C ILE A 163 -6.39 -25.07 7.48
N TYR A 164 -6.79 -25.92 6.52
CA TYR A 164 -8.10 -25.87 5.91
C TYR A 164 -9.00 -26.98 6.44
N ASP A 165 -10.20 -26.62 6.86
CA ASP A 165 -11.24 -27.55 7.28
C ASP A 165 -12.18 -27.79 6.10
N ALA A 166 -12.16 -29.01 5.57
CA ALA A 166 -12.95 -29.38 4.40
C ALA A 166 -14.45 -29.45 4.69
N ASP A 167 -14.84 -29.83 5.91
CA ASP A 167 -16.24 -29.95 6.31
C ASP A 167 -16.87 -28.57 6.48
N GLN A 168 -16.13 -27.64 7.08
CA GLN A 168 -16.55 -26.24 7.26
C GLN A 168 -16.24 -25.37 6.03
N LYS A 169 -15.51 -25.89 5.04
CA LYS A 169 -15.07 -25.19 3.82
C LYS A 169 -14.39 -23.85 4.11
N ARG A 170 -13.55 -23.79 5.13
CA ARG A 170 -12.85 -22.55 5.51
C ARG A 170 -11.46 -22.82 6.10
N ALA A 171 -10.62 -21.79 6.06
CA ALA A 171 -9.36 -21.81 6.80
C ALA A 171 -9.64 -21.66 8.31
N THR A 172 -9.01 -22.50 9.13
CA THR A 172 -9.21 -22.55 10.59
C THR A 172 -7.95 -22.19 11.36
N GLY A 173 -6.82 -21.98 10.66
CA GLY A 173 -5.57 -21.62 11.30
C GLY A 173 -4.40 -21.64 10.34
N VAL A 174 -3.23 -21.51 10.93
CA VAL A 174 -1.96 -21.60 10.22
C VAL A 174 -0.98 -22.49 10.96
N ARG A 175 -0.14 -23.22 10.23
CA ARG A 175 1.02 -23.91 10.78
C ARG A 175 2.26 -23.07 10.53
N VAL A 176 3.02 -22.84 11.58
CA VAL A 176 4.16 -21.93 11.61
C VAL A 176 5.40 -22.68 12.04
N ILE A 177 6.50 -22.46 11.33
CA ILE A 177 7.84 -22.93 11.71
C ILE A 177 8.58 -21.74 12.33
N ASP A 178 9.04 -21.93 13.55
CA ASP A 178 9.96 -20.99 14.22
C ASP A 178 11.34 -21.08 13.56
N THR A 179 11.87 -19.94 13.14
CA THR A 179 13.15 -19.92 12.40
C THR A 179 14.36 -20.17 13.26
N GLU A 180 14.26 -20.02 14.58
CA GLU A 180 15.34 -20.22 15.54
C GLU A 180 15.35 -21.65 16.08
N THR A 181 14.21 -22.09 16.65
CA THR A 181 14.08 -23.40 17.27
C THR A 181 13.79 -24.52 16.28
N LYS A 182 13.26 -24.22 15.08
CA LYS A 182 12.75 -25.15 14.08
C LYS A 182 11.51 -25.92 14.52
N GLU A 183 10.95 -25.56 15.65
CA GLU A 183 9.70 -26.16 16.14
C GLU A 183 8.51 -25.70 15.30
N VAL A 184 7.51 -26.58 15.24
CA VAL A 184 6.27 -26.33 14.50
C VAL A 184 5.15 -26.02 15.47
N TYR A 185 4.46 -24.91 15.26
CA TYR A 185 3.32 -24.46 16.05
C TYR A 185 2.07 -24.35 15.20
N GLU A 186 0.92 -24.62 15.78
CA GLU A 186 -0.38 -24.38 15.15
C GLU A 186 -1.09 -23.24 15.87
N PHE A 187 -1.49 -22.25 15.09
CA PHE A 187 -2.34 -21.14 15.55
C PHE A 187 -3.73 -21.31 14.94
N LYS A 188 -4.69 -21.68 15.77
CA LYS A 188 -6.09 -21.82 15.37
C LYS A 188 -6.82 -20.50 15.52
N ASN A 189 -7.48 -20.05 14.47
CA ASN A 189 -8.29 -18.84 14.50
C ASN A 189 -9.45 -18.98 13.51
N PRO A 190 -10.68 -18.57 13.87
CA PRO A 190 -11.84 -18.62 12.99
C PRO A 190 -11.75 -17.66 11.78
N GLY A 191 -10.85 -16.69 11.81
CA GLY A 191 -10.60 -15.76 10.70
C GLY A 191 -9.11 -15.69 10.38
N VAL A 192 -8.67 -16.40 9.34
CA VAL A 192 -7.30 -16.27 8.80
C VAL A 192 -7.33 -15.29 7.65
N ALA A 193 -6.79 -14.10 7.85
CA ALA A 193 -6.49 -13.17 6.76
C ALA A 193 -5.03 -13.32 6.37
N LEU A 194 -4.78 -13.84 5.19
CA LEU A 194 -3.44 -13.92 4.61
C LEU A 194 -3.22 -12.73 3.68
N SER A 195 -2.41 -11.78 4.12
CA SER A 195 -1.89 -10.75 3.24
C SER A 195 -0.71 -11.34 2.45
N MET A 196 -1.02 -12.00 1.34
CA MET A 196 -0.03 -12.71 0.54
C MET A 196 0.46 -11.87 -0.62
N PHE A 197 1.42 -10.99 -0.37
CA PHE A 197 2.18 -10.33 -1.44
C PHE A 197 3.31 -11.21 -2.03
N ASN A 198 3.40 -12.47 -1.65
CA ASN A 198 4.50 -13.36 -2.04
C ASN A 198 4.06 -14.80 -2.31
N LEU A 199 2.91 -15.03 -2.94
CA LEU A 199 2.72 -16.31 -3.64
C LEU A 199 3.47 -16.20 -4.97
N ASP A 200 4.65 -16.79 -5.01
CA ASP A 200 5.18 -17.24 -6.29
C ASP A 200 4.30 -18.39 -6.76
N ASN A 201 3.66 -18.21 -7.89
CA ASN A 201 3.22 -19.32 -8.71
C ASN A 201 4.51 -19.97 -9.28
N SER A 202 5.07 -20.92 -8.56
CA SER A 202 6.03 -21.88 -9.09
C SER A 202 5.29 -23.14 -9.48
#